data_43a41fecdeab6cdeab57894cc901bd13
#
_entry.id   43a41fecdeab6cdeab57894cc901bd13
#
_cell.length_a   1.000
_cell.length_b   1.000
_cell.length_c   1.000
_cell.angle_alpha   90.00
_cell.angle_beta   90.00
_cell.angle_gamma   90.00
#
_symmetry.space_group_name_H-M   'P 1'
#
loop_
_entity.id
_entity.type
_entity.pdbx_description
1 polymer ?
#
loop_
_entity_poly.entity_id
_entity_poly.type
_entity_poly.pdbx_seq_one_letter_code
_entity_poly.pdbx_strand_id
1 'polypeptide(L)'
;MNPNETLSPFRREQSRRKRRVRRRMIRSVLSGLLVVLTLAVGILLWLRFRPLPGEGVAVPDSVTEDLLPVNRFSRPGIPLKEINGVVIHYVGNPATTAEANRNYFASLADGREGTFASSHFIVGLEGEVLQCIPLTEIAYASNDRNGDTVAIEVCHPDETGEFSRETYARVVELTAWLCHTFALNPETEVIRHYDVTGKRCPLYYVENPEAWERFLADTETAVDLLNEQD
;
A
#
# COMPACT_ATOMS: atom_id res chain seq x y z
N MET A 1 -47.25 56.33 -17.06
CA MET A 1 -46.90 56.79 -15.70
C MET A 1 -45.87 55.81 -15.09
N ASN A 2 -44.72 56.32 -14.71
CA ASN A 2 -43.63 55.48 -14.17
C ASN A 2 -43.91 55.18 -12.69
N PRO A 3 -44.08 53.91 -12.24
CA PRO A 3 -44.49 53.58 -10.88
C PRO A 3 -43.52 54.04 -9.77
N ASN A 4 -42.39 54.63 -10.12
CA ASN A 4 -41.39 55.16 -9.18
C ASN A 4 -41.54 56.64 -8.82
N GLU A 5 -42.50 57.39 -9.42
CA GLU A 5 -42.64 58.84 -9.16
C GLU A 5 -43.42 59.18 -7.89
N THR A 6 -44.11 58.22 -7.29
CA THR A 6 -44.99 58.45 -6.12
C THR A 6 -44.39 58.19 -4.76
N LEU A 7 -43.13 57.74 -4.69
CA LEU A 7 -42.46 57.37 -3.42
C LEU A 7 -41.75 58.61 -2.83
N SER A 8 -42.00 58.93 -1.52
CA SER A 8 -41.27 59.98 -0.80
C SER A 8 -39.75 59.77 -0.83
N PRO A 9 -38.93 60.83 -0.78
CA PRO A 9 -37.45 60.68 -0.82
C PRO A 9 -36.90 59.68 0.21
N PHE A 10 -37.50 59.63 1.38
CA PHE A 10 -37.14 58.72 2.46
C PHE A 10 -37.33 57.21 2.06
N ARG A 11 -38.44 56.87 1.42
CA ARG A 11 -38.74 55.54 0.95
C ARG A 11 -37.80 55.13 -0.19
N ARG A 12 -37.40 56.06 -1.05
CA ARG A 12 -36.41 55.81 -2.12
C ARG A 12 -35.03 55.50 -1.54
N GLU A 13 -34.63 56.20 -0.51
CA GLU A 13 -33.34 55.97 0.15
C GLU A 13 -33.29 54.63 0.89
N GLN A 14 -34.35 54.28 1.63
CA GLN A 14 -34.47 52.95 2.26
C GLN A 14 -34.42 51.80 1.24
N SER A 15 -35.08 51.95 0.11
CA SER A 15 -35.07 50.93 -0.94
C SER A 15 -33.68 50.78 -1.58
N ARG A 16 -32.94 51.88 -1.79
CA ARG A 16 -31.55 51.87 -2.28
C ARG A 16 -30.62 51.22 -1.27
N ARG A 17 -30.76 51.48 0.02
CA ARG A 17 -29.96 50.85 1.10
C ARG A 17 -30.21 49.36 1.16
N LYS A 18 -31.49 48.91 1.13
CA LYS A 18 -31.84 47.46 1.08
C LYS A 18 -31.26 46.76 -0.15
N ARG A 19 -31.31 47.39 -1.34
CA ARG A 19 -30.70 46.85 -2.56
C ARG A 19 -29.18 46.75 -2.46
N ARG A 20 -28.50 47.74 -1.84
CA ARG A 20 -27.04 47.68 -1.62
C ARG A 20 -26.65 46.56 -0.66
N VAL A 21 -27.36 46.40 0.46
CA VAL A 21 -27.11 45.32 1.43
C VAL A 21 -27.33 43.97 0.78
N ARG A 22 -28.46 43.78 0.07
CA ARG A 22 -28.74 42.52 -0.64
C ARG A 22 -27.67 42.20 -1.70
N ARG A 23 -27.20 43.17 -2.45
CA ARG A 23 -26.12 42.98 -3.44
C ARG A 23 -24.79 42.59 -2.75
N ARG A 24 -24.47 43.21 -1.59
CA ARG A 24 -23.27 42.83 -0.81
C ARG A 24 -23.39 41.39 -0.31
N MET A 25 -24.53 41.03 0.29
CA MET A 25 -24.78 39.65 0.74
C MET A 25 -24.65 38.65 -0.40
N ILE A 26 -25.30 38.91 -1.55
CA ILE A 26 -25.20 38.01 -2.72
C ILE A 26 -23.75 37.88 -3.17
N ARG A 27 -22.99 38.99 -3.25
CA ARG A 27 -21.56 38.93 -3.62
C ARG A 27 -20.75 38.11 -2.60
N SER A 28 -20.96 38.33 -1.30
CA SER A 28 -20.25 37.55 -0.26
C SER A 28 -20.59 36.04 -0.35
N VAL A 29 -21.86 35.69 -0.57
CA VAL A 29 -22.29 34.31 -0.74
C VAL A 29 -21.66 33.69 -2.00
N LEU A 30 -21.69 34.41 -3.13
CA LEU A 30 -21.08 33.94 -4.39
C LEU A 30 -19.56 33.80 -4.25
N SER A 31 -18.88 34.74 -3.57
CA SER A 31 -17.45 34.62 -3.29
C SER A 31 -17.14 33.41 -2.40
N GLY A 32 -17.95 33.17 -1.35
CA GLY A 32 -17.82 31.99 -0.51
C GLY A 32 -18.01 30.68 -1.28
N LEU A 33 -19.03 30.60 -2.13
CA LEU A 33 -19.30 29.46 -2.98
C LEU A 33 -18.14 29.21 -3.97
N LEU A 34 -17.57 30.28 -4.54
CA LEU A 34 -16.43 30.16 -5.45
C LEU A 34 -15.21 29.60 -4.73
N VAL A 35 -14.91 30.05 -3.52
CA VAL A 35 -13.81 29.53 -2.70
C VAL A 35 -14.02 28.04 -2.40
N VAL A 36 -15.22 27.66 -1.98
CA VAL A 36 -15.53 26.25 -1.72
C VAL A 36 -15.36 25.39 -2.98
N LEU A 37 -15.83 25.88 -4.12
CA LEU A 37 -15.70 25.19 -5.40
C LEU A 37 -14.22 25.03 -5.82
N THR A 38 -13.41 26.09 -5.69
CA THR A 38 -11.99 26.03 -6.03
C THR A 38 -11.23 25.06 -5.13
N LEU A 39 -11.54 25.03 -3.82
CA LEU A 39 -10.96 24.05 -2.91
C LEU A 39 -11.38 22.62 -3.25
N ALA A 40 -12.67 22.41 -3.55
CA ALA A 40 -13.17 21.09 -3.96
C ALA A 40 -12.49 20.59 -5.25
N VAL A 41 -12.36 21.47 -6.25
CA VAL A 41 -11.65 21.14 -7.50
C VAL A 41 -10.17 20.86 -7.21
N GLY A 42 -9.52 21.65 -6.37
CA GLY A 42 -8.12 21.44 -5.98
C GLY A 42 -7.92 20.07 -5.30
N ILE A 43 -8.80 19.70 -4.37
CA ILE A 43 -8.77 18.40 -3.71
C ILE A 43 -8.99 17.27 -4.72
N LEU A 44 -9.96 17.40 -5.63
CA LEU A 44 -10.23 16.38 -6.65
C LEU A 44 -9.05 16.19 -7.59
N LEU A 45 -8.40 17.29 -8.01
CA LEU A 45 -7.20 17.23 -8.84
C LEU A 45 -6.04 16.58 -8.07
N TRP A 46 -5.82 16.96 -6.80
CA TRP A 46 -4.80 16.34 -5.97
C TRP A 46 -5.03 14.83 -5.80
N LEU A 47 -6.27 14.39 -5.51
CA LEU A 47 -6.62 12.97 -5.42
C LEU A 47 -6.43 12.24 -6.75
N ARG A 48 -6.65 12.92 -7.88
CA ARG A 48 -6.51 12.33 -9.23
C ARG A 48 -5.07 12.17 -9.68
N PHE A 49 -4.19 13.08 -9.25
CA PHE A 49 -2.80 13.17 -9.71
C PHE A 49 -1.78 12.84 -8.61
N ARG A 50 -2.22 12.42 -7.42
CA ARG A 50 -1.28 11.96 -6.40
C ARG A 50 -0.53 10.73 -6.91
N PRO A 51 0.79 10.63 -6.69
CA PRO A 51 1.57 9.45 -7.04
C PRO A 51 1.01 8.21 -6.32
N LEU A 52 1.12 7.05 -6.96
CA LEU A 52 0.79 5.79 -6.33
C LEU A 52 1.82 5.46 -5.24
N PRO A 53 1.41 4.76 -4.16
CA PRO A 53 2.37 4.21 -3.21
C PRO A 53 3.43 3.38 -3.96
N GLY A 54 4.70 3.56 -3.61
CA GLY A 54 5.81 2.86 -4.27
C GLY A 54 6.17 3.35 -5.68
N GLU A 55 5.48 4.36 -6.23
CA GLU A 55 5.84 4.92 -7.54
C GLU A 55 7.20 5.63 -7.47
N GLY A 56 8.10 5.24 -8.39
CA GLY A 56 9.46 5.77 -8.44
C GLY A 56 10.43 5.18 -7.42
N VAL A 57 9.99 4.24 -6.57
CA VAL A 57 10.88 3.51 -5.67
C VAL A 57 11.65 2.46 -6.45
N ALA A 58 12.97 2.60 -6.48
CA ALA A 58 13.86 1.58 -7.04
C ALA A 58 14.09 0.47 -6.00
N VAL A 59 13.92 -0.77 -6.42
CA VAL A 59 14.28 -1.92 -5.56
C VAL A 59 15.81 -2.03 -5.43
N PRO A 60 16.33 -2.60 -4.33
CA PRO A 60 17.77 -2.84 -4.17
C PRO A 60 18.35 -3.69 -5.31
N ASP A 61 19.63 -3.49 -5.63
CA ASP A 61 20.34 -4.26 -6.66
C ASP A 61 20.36 -5.78 -6.37
N SER A 62 20.14 -6.19 -5.12
CA SER A 62 20.02 -7.58 -4.70
C SER A 62 18.68 -8.23 -5.05
N VAL A 63 17.72 -7.45 -5.55
CA VAL A 63 16.40 -7.92 -5.99
C VAL A 63 16.37 -8.07 -7.50
N THR A 64 15.97 -9.22 -7.98
CA THR A 64 15.73 -9.45 -9.40
C THR A 64 14.26 -9.17 -9.74
N GLU A 65 14.01 -8.21 -10.62
CA GLU A 65 12.67 -7.99 -11.14
C GLU A 65 12.29 -9.09 -12.15
N ASP A 66 11.33 -9.93 -11.79
CA ASP A 66 10.71 -10.93 -12.66
C ASP A 66 9.19 -10.84 -12.54
N LEU A 67 8.66 -9.70 -13.03
CA LEU A 67 7.27 -9.36 -12.87
C LEU A 67 6.33 -10.32 -13.60
N LEU A 68 5.26 -10.70 -12.93
CA LEU A 68 4.20 -11.52 -13.51
C LEU A 68 3.51 -10.74 -14.65
N PRO A 69 3.11 -11.40 -15.74
CA PRO A 69 2.21 -10.79 -16.71
C PRO A 69 0.88 -10.39 -16.06
N VAL A 70 0.34 -9.23 -16.45
CA VAL A 70 -0.97 -8.79 -15.95
C VAL A 70 -2.05 -9.79 -16.31
N ASN A 71 -2.75 -10.29 -15.32
CA ASN A 71 -3.83 -11.24 -15.47
C ASN A 71 -4.76 -11.19 -14.24
N ARG A 72 -5.97 -11.72 -14.37
CA ARG A 72 -7.00 -11.67 -13.33
C ARG A 72 -6.60 -12.40 -12.03
N PHE A 73 -5.80 -13.46 -12.09
CA PHE A 73 -5.65 -14.44 -11.01
C PHE A 73 -4.42 -14.22 -10.14
N SER A 74 -3.34 -13.66 -10.70
CA SER A 74 -2.11 -13.44 -9.95
C SER A 74 -1.56 -12.01 -10.00
N ARG A 75 -1.85 -11.25 -11.05
CA ARG A 75 -1.48 -9.82 -11.15
C ARG A 75 -2.60 -9.02 -11.80
N PRO A 76 -3.58 -8.55 -11.02
CA PRO A 76 -4.77 -7.86 -11.57
C PRO A 76 -4.49 -6.46 -12.12
N GLY A 77 -3.31 -5.88 -11.86
CA GLY A 77 -2.99 -4.49 -12.21
C GLY A 77 -3.83 -3.47 -11.43
N ILE A 78 -4.33 -3.84 -10.26
CA ILE A 78 -5.10 -2.95 -9.39
C ILE A 78 -4.13 -2.12 -8.56
N PRO A 79 -4.26 -0.77 -8.56
CA PRO A 79 -3.39 0.07 -7.76
C PRO A 79 -3.47 -0.24 -6.26
N LEU A 80 -2.31 -0.30 -5.61
CA LEU A 80 -2.20 -0.31 -4.16
C LEU A 80 -2.69 1.05 -3.62
N LYS A 81 -3.43 1.06 -2.54
CA LYS A 81 -4.01 2.30 -1.98
C LYS A 81 -3.01 3.04 -1.11
N GLU A 82 -2.33 2.31 -0.27
CA GLU A 82 -1.37 2.76 0.74
C GLU A 82 -0.37 1.63 0.97
N ILE A 83 0.76 1.92 1.62
CA ILE A 83 1.67 0.91 2.15
C ILE A 83 1.77 1.16 3.65
N ASN A 84 0.97 0.42 4.42
CA ASN A 84 0.82 0.53 5.88
C ASN A 84 1.37 -0.71 6.60
N GLY A 85 2.11 -1.56 5.90
CA GLY A 85 2.75 -2.70 6.52
C GLY A 85 3.32 -3.70 5.54
N VAL A 86 4.08 -4.63 6.10
CA VAL A 86 4.64 -5.80 5.42
C VAL A 86 4.05 -7.06 6.01
N VAL A 87 3.56 -7.97 5.18
CA VAL A 87 3.04 -9.27 5.60
C VAL A 87 4.01 -10.37 5.22
N ILE A 88 4.48 -11.11 6.22
CA ILE A 88 5.38 -12.24 6.01
C ILE A 88 4.56 -13.52 5.88
N HIS A 89 4.88 -14.27 4.81
CA HIS A 89 4.32 -15.57 4.49
C HIS A 89 5.44 -16.61 4.38
N TYR A 90 5.06 -17.86 4.29
CA TYR A 90 5.92 -18.93 3.83
C TYR A 90 5.19 -19.68 2.70
N VAL A 91 5.92 -20.19 1.74
CA VAL A 91 5.32 -20.80 0.53
C VAL A 91 4.52 -22.07 0.83
N GLY A 92 4.70 -22.68 2.02
CA GLY A 92 3.98 -23.90 2.43
C GLY A 92 4.26 -25.13 1.57
N ASN A 93 5.33 -25.09 0.78
CA ASN A 93 5.80 -26.16 -0.10
C ASN A 93 7.32 -26.26 0.05
N PRO A 94 7.81 -27.13 0.97
CA PRO A 94 9.21 -27.18 1.35
C PRO A 94 10.12 -27.54 0.18
N ALA A 95 11.36 -27.06 0.26
CA ALA A 95 12.43 -27.30 -0.71
C ALA A 95 12.12 -26.81 -2.15
N THR A 96 11.15 -25.92 -2.33
CA THR A 96 10.89 -25.28 -3.63
C THR A 96 11.66 -23.98 -3.77
N THR A 97 12.13 -23.68 -4.99
CA THR A 97 12.88 -22.46 -5.30
C THR A 97 11.96 -21.23 -5.46
N ALA A 98 12.54 -20.04 -5.36
CA ALA A 98 11.81 -18.79 -5.66
C ALA A 98 11.22 -18.79 -7.06
N GLU A 99 11.98 -19.25 -8.06
CA GLU A 99 11.54 -19.38 -9.45
C GLU A 99 10.35 -20.34 -9.59
N ALA A 100 10.38 -21.49 -8.93
CA ALA A 100 9.27 -22.46 -8.97
C ALA A 100 7.98 -21.86 -8.43
N ASN A 101 8.04 -21.13 -7.32
CA ASN A 101 6.89 -20.45 -6.72
C ASN A 101 6.40 -19.27 -7.57
N ARG A 102 7.31 -18.49 -8.14
CA ARG A 102 6.95 -17.45 -9.12
C ARG A 102 6.26 -18.05 -10.35
N ASN A 103 6.76 -19.18 -10.87
CA ASN A 103 6.15 -19.86 -12.00
C ASN A 103 4.80 -20.49 -11.66
N TYR A 104 4.58 -20.92 -10.42
CA TYR A 104 3.25 -21.28 -9.93
C TYR A 104 2.29 -20.09 -10.03
N PHE A 105 2.66 -18.90 -9.54
CA PHE A 105 1.83 -17.72 -9.70
C PHE A 105 1.54 -17.36 -11.17
N ALA A 106 2.53 -17.52 -12.04
CA ALA A 106 2.36 -17.30 -13.47
C ALA A 106 1.39 -18.29 -14.11
N SER A 107 1.39 -19.55 -13.67
CA SER A 107 0.50 -20.61 -14.19
C SER A 107 -0.98 -20.33 -13.91
N LEU A 108 -1.30 -19.61 -12.82
CA LEU A 108 -2.67 -19.26 -12.47
C LEU A 108 -3.36 -18.38 -13.52
N ALA A 109 -2.59 -17.74 -14.40
CA ALA A 109 -3.12 -16.87 -15.45
C ALA A 109 -4.12 -17.54 -16.40
N ASP A 110 -4.04 -18.87 -16.57
CA ASP A 110 -4.96 -19.64 -17.41
C ASP A 110 -6.35 -19.87 -16.77
N GLY A 111 -6.47 -19.57 -15.46
CA GLY A 111 -7.71 -19.63 -14.71
C GLY A 111 -8.27 -21.03 -14.45
N ARG A 112 -7.55 -22.10 -14.80
CA ARG A 112 -8.04 -23.49 -14.64
C ARG A 112 -8.25 -23.87 -13.18
N GLU A 113 -7.38 -23.40 -12.30
CA GLU A 113 -7.50 -23.69 -10.87
C GLU A 113 -8.54 -22.82 -10.15
N GLY A 114 -8.93 -21.67 -10.74
CA GLY A 114 -9.81 -20.71 -10.12
C GLY A 114 -9.22 -20.04 -8.87
N THR A 115 -7.92 -20.25 -8.63
CA THR A 115 -7.18 -19.76 -7.48
C THR A 115 -6.65 -18.35 -7.75
N PHE A 116 -6.75 -17.48 -6.75
CA PHE A 116 -6.16 -16.14 -6.74
C PHE A 116 -5.01 -16.13 -5.76
N ALA A 117 -3.78 -16.05 -6.24
CA ALA A 117 -2.59 -16.01 -5.40
C ALA A 117 -1.42 -15.31 -6.08
N SER A 118 -0.68 -14.52 -5.32
CA SER A 118 0.58 -13.90 -5.69
C SER A 118 1.24 -13.25 -4.48
N SER A 119 2.45 -12.74 -4.66
CA SER A 119 3.20 -11.98 -3.67
C SER A 119 3.97 -10.87 -4.37
N HIS A 120 4.32 -9.80 -3.66
CA HIS A 120 5.20 -8.77 -4.22
C HIS A 120 6.62 -9.31 -4.38
N PHE A 121 7.11 -10.00 -3.35
CA PHE A 121 8.44 -10.59 -3.35
C PHE A 121 8.40 -12.08 -2.98
N ILE A 122 9.37 -12.81 -3.46
CA ILE A 122 9.68 -14.18 -3.04
C ILE A 122 11.14 -14.21 -2.65
N VAL A 123 11.43 -14.66 -1.42
CA VAL A 123 12.81 -14.92 -0.96
C VAL A 123 13.08 -16.41 -1.05
N GLY A 124 14.10 -16.79 -1.79
CA GLY A 124 14.46 -18.18 -2.07
C GLY A 124 15.34 -18.84 -1.02
N LEU A 125 15.65 -20.11 -1.23
CA LEU A 125 16.39 -20.95 -0.29
C LEU A 125 17.84 -20.50 -0.08
N GLU A 126 18.46 -19.92 -1.11
CA GLU A 126 19.84 -19.40 -1.09
C GLU A 126 19.87 -17.87 -0.83
N GLY A 127 18.73 -17.27 -0.47
CA GLY A 127 18.59 -15.86 -0.22
C GLY A 127 18.42 -14.98 -1.48
N GLU A 128 18.18 -15.59 -2.64
CA GLU A 128 17.77 -14.85 -3.84
C GLU A 128 16.41 -14.20 -3.65
N VAL A 129 16.20 -13.00 -4.20
CA VAL A 129 14.93 -12.28 -4.11
C VAL A 129 14.38 -12.00 -5.49
N LEU A 130 13.14 -12.43 -5.73
CA LEU A 130 12.40 -12.11 -6.93
C LEU A 130 11.30 -11.11 -6.60
N GLN A 131 11.19 -10.03 -7.39
CA GLN A 131 10.02 -9.17 -7.38
C GLN A 131 9.02 -9.65 -8.43
N CYS A 132 7.85 -10.08 -7.98
CA CYS A 132 6.79 -10.63 -8.85
C CYS A 132 5.70 -9.60 -9.18
N ILE A 133 5.47 -8.60 -8.30
CA ILE A 133 4.47 -7.54 -8.46
C ILE A 133 5.11 -6.19 -8.10
N PRO A 134 4.88 -5.13 -8.91
CA PRO A 134 5.35 -3.79 -8.57
C PRO A 134 4.76 -3.29 -7.24
N LEU A 135 5.49 -2.46 -6.51
CA LEU A 135 5.02 -1.84 -5.26
C LEU A 135 3.83 -0.89 -5.44
N THR A 136 3.47 -0.58 -6.68
CA THR A 136 2.29 0.24 -7.03
C THR A 136 1.01 -0.55 -7.21
N GLU A 137 1.09 -1.90 -7.21
CA GLU A 137 -0.05 -2.80 -7.47
C GLU A 137 -0.30 -3.71 -6.26
N ILE A 138 -1.54 -4.20 -6.11
CA ILE A 138 -1.87 -5.19 -5.08
C ILE A 138 -1.36 -6.59 -5.46
N ALA A 139 -0.98 -7.37 -4.45
CA ALA A 139 -0.82 -8.82 -4.56
C ALA A 139 -2.02 -9.55 -3.92
N TYR A 140 -2.31 -10.76 -4.37
CA TYR A 140 -3.32 -11.62 -3.75
C TYR A 140 -2.69 -12.55 -2.71
N ALA A 141 -2.29 -12.02 -1.56
CA ALA A 141 -1.58 -12.76 -0.51
C ALA A 141 -2.26 -12.65 0.87
N SER A 142 -2.69 -11.46 1.23
CA SER A 142 -2.97 -11.07 2.61
C SER A 142 -4.45 -10.75 2.87
N ASN A 143 -5.36 -11.30 2.07
CA ASN A 143 -6.81 -11.15 2.22
C ASN A 143 -7.25 -9.66 2.31
N ASP A 144 -7.83 -9.24 3.43
CA ASP A 144 -8.33 -7.87 3.62
C ASP A 144 -7.21 -6.82 3.65
N ARG A 145 -5.95 -7.25 3.86
CA ARG A 145 -4.76 -6.40 3.83
C ARG A 145 -4.08 -6.33 2.46
N ASN A 146 -4.64 -6.95 1.41
CA ASN A 146 -4.08 -6.84 0.05
C ASN A 146 -4.01 -5.41 -0.47
N GLY A 147 -4.89 -4.52 -0.01
CA GLY A 147 -4.99 -3.15 -0.50
C GLY A 147 -4.03 -2.16 0.13
N ASP A 148 -3.32 -2.54 1.19
CA ASP A 148 -2.50 -1.63 1.99
C ASP A 148 -1.21 -2.24 2.55
N THR A 149 -0.79 -3.42 2.05
CA THR A 149 0.45 -4.06 2.49
C THR A 149 1.27 -4.61 1.34
N VAL A 150 2.58 -4.71 1.58
CA VAL A 150 3.51 -5.47 0.75
C VAL A 150 3.62 -6.88 1.32
N ALA A 151 3.47 -7.89 0.48
CA ALA A 151 3.57 -9.30 0.86
C ALA A 151 4.92 -9.90 0.43
N ILE A 152 5.53 -10.69 1.32
CA ILE A 152 6.76 -11.43 1.07
C ILE A 152 6.49 -12.92 1.32
N GLU A 153 6.58 -13.73 0.28
CA GLU A 153 6.60 -15.18 0.39
C GLU A 153 8.02 -15.68 0.60
N VAL A 154 8.22 -16.57 1.57
CA VAL A 154 9.54 -17.05 1.95
C VAL A 154 9.64 -18.54 1.76
N CYS A 155 10.64 -18.99 0.99
CA CYS A 155 10.97 -20.38 0.81
C CYS A 155 11.60 -20.95 2.09
N HIS A 156 11.39 -22.26 2.32
CA HIS A 156 11.90 -22.96 3.49
C HIS A 156 12.34 -24.39 3.11
N PRO A 157 13.36 -24.95 3.79
CA PRO A 157 13.98 -26.19 3.37
C PRO A 157 13.14 -27.45 3.67
N ASP A 158 12.32 -27.42 4.73
CA ASP A 158 11.63 -28.60 5.24
C ASP A 158 10.24 -28.29 5.82
N GLU A 159 9.57 -29.31 6.34
CA GLU A 159 8.19 -29.23 6.85
C GLU A 159 8.03 -28.38 8.12
N THR A 160 9.10 -28.00 8.79
CA THR A 160 9.04 -27.12 9.97
C THR A 160 8.63 -25.69 9.59
N GLY A 161 8.93 -25.29 8.35
CA GLY A 161 8.72 -23.92 7.88
C GLY A 161 9.73 -22.92 8.43
N GLU A 162 10.80 -23.40 9.10
CA GLU A 162 11.91 -22.57 9.54
C GLU A 162 12.72 -22.10 8.33
N PHE A 163 13.08 -20.83 8.29
CA PHE A 163 13.90 -20.27 7.21
C PHE A 163 15.35 -20.68 7.39
N SER A 164 16.05 -21.01 6.28
CA SER A 164 17.49 -21.21 6.33
C SER A 164 18.19 -19.94 6.82
N ARG A 165 19.44 -20.03 7.22
CA ARG A 165 20.22 -18.87 7.67
C ARG A 165 20.29 -17.80 6.56
N GLU A 166 20.53 -18.22 5.34
CA GLU A 166 20.66 -17.36 4.17
C GLU A 166 19.32 -16.71 3.83
N THR A 167 18.25 -17.48 3.82
CA THR A 167 16.87 -16.99 3.62
C THR A 167 16.47 -16.01 4.72
N TYR A 168 16.72 -16.35 5.99
CA TYR A 168 16.41 -15.50 7.14
C TYR A 168 17.11 -14.14 7.05
N ALA A 169 18.42 -14.13 6.81
CA ALA A 169 19.17 -12.89 6.69
C ALA A 169 18.61 -12.01 5.55
N ARG A 170 18.24 -12.61 4.43
CA ARG A 170 17.71 -11.87 3.29
C ARG A 170 16.30 -11.34 3.51
N VAL A 171 15.42 -12.09 4.18
CA VAL A 171 14.07 -11.59 4.47
C VAL A 171 14.09 -10.48 5.51
N VAL A 172 15.01 -10.51 6.49
CA VAL A 172 15.25 -9.40 7.42
C VAL A 172 15.70 -8.15 6.66
N GLU A 173 16.71 -8.27 5.80
CA GLU A 173 17.23 -7.16 4.98
C GLU A 173 16.15 -6.54 4.07
N LEU A 174 15.38 -7.36 3.36
CA LEU A 174 14.29 -6.90 2.49
C LEU A 174 13.18 -6.21 3.29
N THR A 175 12.82 -6.79 4.44
CA THR A 175 11.78 -6.21 5.31
C THR A 175 12.24 -4.88 5.89
N ALA A 176 13.50 -4.79 6.33
CA ALA A 176 14.09 -3.54 6.84
C ALA A 176 14.14 -2.46 5.76
N TRP A 177 14.53 -2.81 4.54
CA TRP A 177 14.49 -1.86 3.42
C TRP A 177 13.07 -1.34 3.15
N LEU A 178 12.05 -2.19 3.19
CA LEU A 178 10.65 -1.76 3.05
C LEU A 178 10.23 -0.85 4.20
N CYS A 179 10.57 -1.20 5.44
CA CYS A 179 10.24 -0.39 6.61
C CYS A 179 10.90 0.99 6.54
N HIS A 180 12.19 1.05 6.20
CA HIS A 180 12.91 2.31 6.01
C HIS A 180 12.31 3.16 4.88
N THR A 181 12.05 2.55 3.71
CA THR A 181 11.55 3.24 2.52
C THR A 181 10.16 3.85 2.74
N PHE A 182 9.29 3.16 3.48
CA PHE A 182 7.90 3.57 3.70
C PHE A 182 7.64 4.09 5.11
N ALA A 183 8.70 4.31 5.91
CA ALA A 183 8.63 4.80 7.28
C ALA A 183 7.72 3.93 8.18
N LEU A 184 7.81 2.61 8.03
CA LEU A 184 7.03 1.64 8.80
C LEU A 184 7.77 1.28 10.10
N ASN A 185 7.01 1.06 11.17
CA ASN A 185 7.53 0.56 12.43
C ASN A 185 7.55 -0.99 12.40
N PRO A 186 8.75 -1.64 12.50
CA PRO A 186 8.85 -3.09 12.44
C PRO A 186 8.02 -3.82 13.50
N GLU A 187 7.92 -3.27 14.72
CA GLU A 187 7.21 -3.91 15.83
C GLU A 187 5.70 -4.03 15.57
N THR A 188 5.10 -3.04 14.89
CA THR A 188 3.64 -2.92 14.76
C THR A 188 3.11 -3.09 13.34
N GLU A 189 3.95 -2.87 12.33
CA GLU A 189 3.55 -2.83 10.93
C GLU A 189 4.16 -3.96 10.09
N VAL A 190 5.07 -4.76 10.67
CA VAL A 190 5.49 -6.06 10.13
C VAL A 190 4.69 -7.15 10.84
N ILE A 191 3.86 -7.86 10.09
CA ILE A 191 2.91 -8.83 10.63
C ILE A 191 3.01 -10.16 9.87
N ARG A 192 2.51 -11.21 10.50
CA ARG A 192 2.36 -12.53 9.86
C ARG A 192 1.00 -12.61 9.15
N HIS A 193 0.88 -13.43 8.14
CA HIS A 193 -0.43 -13.75 7.58
C HIS A 193 -1.41 -14.30 8.65
N TYR A 194 -0.85 -14.98 9.65
CA TYR A 194 -1.59 -15.42 10.83
C TYR A 194 -2.35 -14.29 11.54
N ASP A 195 -1.72 -13.14 11.67
CA ASP A 195 -2.28 -11.99 12.38
C ASP A 195 -3.45 -11.34 11.60
N VAL A 196 -3.53 -11.64 10.29
CA VAL A 196 -4.63 -11.19 9.43
C VAL A 196 -5.81 -12.17 9.43
N THR A 197 -5.53 -13.48 9.37
CA THR A 197 -6.56 -14.50 9.05
C THR A 197 -6.68 -15.63 10.06
N GLY A 198 -5.72 -15.79 10.98
CA GLY A 198 -5.59 -16.95 11.84
C GLY A 198 -5.00 -18.20 11.15
N LYS A 199 -4.68 -18.12 9.83
CA LYS A 199 -3.97 -19.19 9.14
C LYS A 199 -2.56 -19.33 9.72
N ARG A 200 -2.10 -20.56 9.98
CA ARG A 200 -0.74 -20.82 10.49
C ARG A 200 0.32 -20.54 9.41
N CYS A 201 0.56 -19.27 9.17
CA CYS A 201 1.50 -18.77 8.15
C CYS A 201 2.18 -17.49 8.64
N PRO A 202 3.53 -17.42 8.65
CA PRO A 202 4.46 -18.51 8.40
C PRO A 202 4.48 -19.52 9.54
N LEU A 203 4.46 -20.82 9.24
CA LEU A 203 4.22 -21.90 10.21
C LEU A 203 5.15 -21.82 11.43
N TYR A 204 6.46 -21.86 11.18
CA TYR A 204 7.47 -21.85 12.25
C TYR A 204 7.33 -20.66 13.20
N TYR A 205 7.10 -19.47 12.65
CA TYR A 205 7.01 -18.21 13.41
C TYR A 205 5.66 -18.01 14.10
N VAL A 206 4.66 -18.82 13.76
CA VAL A 206 3.40 -18.90 14.51
C VAL A 206 3.54 -19.86 15.69
N GLU A 207 4.26 -20.97 15.48
CA GLU A 207 4.44 -22.00 16.54
C GLU A 207 5.55 -21.61 17.53
N ASN A 208 6.46 -20.72 17.14
CA ASN A 208 7.58 -20.24 17.96
C ASN A 208 7.54 -18.72 18.10
N PRO A 209 6.72 -18.17 19.03
CA PRO A 209 6.58 -16.73 19.21
C PRO A 209 7.91 -16.00 19.45
N GLU A 210 8.85 -16.62 20.20
CA GLU A 210 10.16 -16.05 20.46
C GLU A 210 11.02 -15.88 19.17
N ALA A 211 10.81 -16.77 18.17
CA ALA A 211 11.46 -16.63 16.88
C ALA A 211 10.87 -15.46 16.08
N TRP A 212 9.57 -15.22 16.21
CA TRP A 212 8.92 -14.06 15.62
C TRP A 212 9.37 -12.75 16.26
N GLU A 213 9.42 -12.68 17.60
CA GLU A 213 9.92 -11.52 18.33
C GLU A 213 11.37 -11.19 17.94
N ARG A 214 12.22 -12.23 17.78
CA ARG A 214 13.59 -12.07 17.30
C ARG A 214 13.62 -11.53 15.88
N PHE A 215 12.77 -12.02 14.99
CA PHE A 215 12.70 -11.52 13.62
C PHE A 215 12.35 -10.02 13.57
N LEU A 216 11.41 -9.56 14.39
CA LEU A 216 11.06 -8.14 14.49
C LEU A 216 12.23 -7.31 15.03
N ALA A 217 12.92 -7.77 16.08
CA ALA A 217 14.07 -7.08 16.67
C ALA A 217 15.27 -7.00 15.71
N ASP A 218 15.54 -8.08 14.97
CA ASP A 218 16.59 -8.10 13.94
C ASP A 218 16.25 -7.14 12.78
N THR A 219 14.97 -7.07 12.41
CA THR A 219 14.47 -6.12 11.40
C THR A 219 14.62 -4.68 11.88
N GLU A 220 14.25 -4.37 13.11
CA GLU A 220 14.42 -3.04 13.70
C GLU A 220 15.90 -2.62 13.71
N THR A 221 16.77 -3.52 14.15
CA THR A 221 18.23 -3.28 14.12
C THR A 221 18.73 -2.98 12.70
N ALA A 222 18.23 -3.69 11.71
CA ALA A 222 18.60 -3.45 10.32
C ALA A 222 18.05 -2.11 9.79
N VAL A 223 16.87 -1.68 10.22
CA VAL A 223 16.31 -0.34 9.90
C VAL A 223 17.19 0.76 10.48
N ASP A 224 17.63 0.61 11.75
CA ASP A 224 18.48 1.59 12.40
C ASP A 224 19.81 1.76 11.66
N LEU A 225 20.40 0.66 11.19
CA LEU A 225 21.62 0.70 10.37
C LEU A 225 21.40 1.43 9.02
N LEU A 226 20.23 1.32 8.41
CA LEU A 226 19.90 2.07 7.20
C LEU A 226 19.74 3.57 7.49
N ASN A 227 19.07 3.91 8.59
CA ASN A 227 18.88 5.30 9.02
C ASN A 227 20.21 6.03 9.34
N GLU A 228 21.26 5.30 9.75
CA GLU A 228 22.59 5.88 10.02
C GLU A 228 23.39 6.17 8.74
N GLN A 229 22.98 5.63 7.59
CA GLN A 229 23.69 5.77 6.31
C GLN A 229 23.17 6.92 5.45
N ASP A 230 21.99 7.46 5.77
CA ASP A 230 21.35 8.61 5.10
C ASP A 230 21.76 9.95 5.72
#